data_2e89a0dd19a291001652f5efa22c5b47
#
_entry.id   2e89a0dd19a291001652f5efa22c5b47
#
_cell.length_a   1.000
_cell.length_b   1.000
_cell.length_c   1.000
_cell.angle_alpha   90.00
_cell.angle_beta   90.00
_cell.angle_gamma   90.00
#
_symmetry.space_group_name_H-M   'P 1'
#
loop_
_entity.id
_entity.type
_entity.pdbx_description
1 polymer ?
#
loop_
_entity_poly.entity_id
_entity_poly.type
_entity_poly.pdbx_seq_one_letter_code
_entity_poly.pdbx_strand_id
1 'polypeptide(L)'
;MSRWLLVLTAAAVVTACGGGDDEEALPSAAALCGSIGLTPKVLNGANCGQPELSPVILLNVISGSGGATVCSGTLIAPNKVLTAAHCLPAGTSRVLAGLWGTDGTVVGIRASSWAVHPQYQRGASVLVNDAAVVVLPRGLPNPTMGVLVSEASAPGQSVFVSGWGAPGFELAVGYARLTKVNDTSVGYVYEGKLSNTCNGDSGGPAYRAIGGRQGVVGITSSGTVADCGAGDESLYTNVQSPSVINFIRAQAPEAAYF
;
A
#
# COMPACT_ATOMS: atom_id res chain seq x y z
N MET A 1 18.78 60.87 47.49
CA MET A 1 19.38 59.53 47.64
C MET A 1 18.27 58.54 47.82
N SER A 2 17.81 57.90 46.74
CA SER A 2 16.71 56.96 46.77
C SER A 2 17.20 55.58 46.35
N ARG A 3 17.17 54.65 47.31
CA ARG A 3 17.59 53.23 47.11
C ARG A 3 16.41 52.46 46.53
N TRP A 4 16.54 51.93 45.32
CA TRP A 4 15.61 50.96 44.74
C TRP A 4 16.02 49.54 45.18
N LEU A 5 15.17 48.86 45.89
CA LEU A 5 15.29 47.42 46.15
C LEU A 5 14.79 46.66 44.93
N LEU A 6 15.67 45.84 44.35
CA LEU A 6 15.30 44.80 43.38
C LEU A 6 14.79 43.59 44.14
N VAL A 7 13.54 43.25 43.93
CA VAL A 7 12.95 41.98 44.38
C VAL A 7 13.14 40.97 43.26
N LEU A 8 14.02 39.99 43.47
CA LEU A 8 14.20 38.84 42.62
C LEU A 8 13.08 37.83 42.96
N THR A 9 12.10 37.66 42.07
CA THR A 9 11.17 36.54 42.12
C THR A 9 11.78 35.34 41.42
N ALA A 10 12.12 34.31 42.19
CA ALA A 10 12.50 33.01 41.68
C ALA A 10 11.25 32.30 41.15
N ALA A 11 11.18 32.15 39.81
CA ALA A 11 10.19 31.27 39.18
C ALA A 11 10.65 29.82 39.33
N ALA A 12 9.92 29.06 40.16
CA ALA A 12 10.09 27.62 40.25
C ALA A 12 9.57 27.00 38.94
N VAL A 13 10.49 26.44 38.13
CA VAL A 13 10.12 25.59 36.98
C VAL A 13 9.70 24.25 37.54
N VAL A 14 8.42 23.99 37.58
CA VAL A 14 7.88 22.66 37.84
C VAL A 14 8.02 21.87 36.55
N THR A 15 9.05 21.03 36.46
CA THR A 15 9.13 19.98 35.44
C THR A 15 8.10 18.92 35.76
N ALA A 16 6.95 19.00 35.15
CA ALA A 16 5.99 17.91 35.12
C ALA A 16 6.56 16.80 34.22
N CYS A 17 7.11 15.73 34.82
CA CYS A 17 7.29 14.44 34.15
C CYS A 17 5.89 13.85 33.94
N GLY A 18 5.23 14.25 32.87
CA GLY A 18 4.08 13.55 32.33
C GLY A 18 4.60 12.44 31.40
N GLY A 19 4.61 11.20 31.86
CA GLY A 19 4.62 10.03 31.00
C GLY A 19 3.27 10.03 30.27
N GLY A 20 3.21 10.70 29.13
CA GLY A 20 2.15 10.51 28.16
C GLY A 20 2.58 9.33 27.30
N ASP A 21 1.71 8.33 27.17
CA ASP A 21 1.78 7.40 26.06
C ASP A 21 1.82 8.26 24.81
N ASP A 22 2.95 8.23 24.06
CA ASP A 22 3.07 8.90 22.76
C ASP A 22 2.12 8.18 21.79
N GLU A 23 0.85 8.51 21.85
CA GLU A 23 -0.15 8.07 20.88
C GLU A 23 0.20 8.80 19.58
N GLU A 24 0.89 8.07 18.68
CA GLU A 24 1.28 8.60 17.38
C GLU A 24 0.01 9.03 16.63
N ALA A 25 -0.14 10.33 16.42
CA ALA A 25 -1.29 10.88 15.75
C ALA A 25 -1.36 10.33 14.30
N LEU A 26 -2.54 9.87 13.90
CA LEU A 26 -2.80 9.46 12.51
C LEU A 26 -2.48 10.61 11.57
N PRO A 27 -1.81 10.35 10.43
CA PRO A 27 -1.66 11.34 9.39
C PRO A 27 -3.04 11.86 8.94
N SER A 28 -3.13 13.14 8.63
CA SER A 28 -4.36 13.70 8.09
C SER A 28 -4.73 13.07 6.75
N ALA A 29 -6.01 13.11 6.38
CA ALA A 29 -6.46 12.64 5.06
C ALA A 29 -5.67 13.31 3.92
N ALA A 30 -5.31 14.58 4.06
CA ALA A 30 -4.46 15.28 3.10
C ALA A 30 -3.05 14.67 3.01
N ALA A 31 -2.45 14.30 4.16
CA ALA A 31 -1.14 13.65 4.17
C ALA A 31 -1.21 12.22 3.60
N LEU A 32 -2.27 11.47 3.91
CA LEU A 32 -2.50 10.13 3.36
C LEU A 32 -2.63 10.15 1.85
N CYS A 33 -3.56 10.93 1.31
CA CYS A 33 -3.75 11.05 -0.14
C CYS A 33 -2.54 11.70 -0.82
N GLY A 34 -1.91 12.71 -0.19
CA GLY A 34 -0.69 13.35 -0.66
C GLY A 34 0.48 12.39 -0.80
N SER A 35 0.51 11.29 -0.02
CA SER A 35 1.53 10.25 -0.12
C SER A 35 1.53 9.50 -1.46
N ILE A 36 0.45 9.56 -2.22
CA ILE A 36 0.34 9.07 -3.60
C ILE A 36 0.06 10.20 -4.60
N GLY A 37 0.30 11.45 -4.22
CA GLY A 37 0.14 12.62 -5.10
C GLY A 37 -1.29 13.09 -5.30
N LEU A 38 -2.23 12.67 -4.43
CA LEU A 38 -3.65 12.99 -4.57
C LEU A 38 -4.15 13.94 -3.50
N THR A 39 -5.36 14.46 -3.70
CA THR A 39 -6.10 15.25 -2.72
C THR A 39 -7.22 14.43 -2.09
N PRO A 40 -7.59 14.64 -0.82
CA PRO A 40 -8.72 13.98 -0.20
C PRO A 40 -10.03 14.30 -0.91
N LYS A 41 -10.87 13.28 -1.12
CA LYS A 41 -12.19 13.45 -1.71
C LYS A 41 -13.25 13.82 -0.67
N VAL A 42 -13.03 13.43 0.59
CA VAL A 42 -13.97 13.63 1.71
C VAL A 42 -13.24 14.20 2.92
N LEU A 43 -13.84 15.19 3.59
CA LEU A 43 -13.36 15.67 4.88
C LEU A 43 -13.39 14.54 5.91
N ASN A 44 -12.28 14.30 6.61
CA ASN A 44 -12.06 13.23 7.59
C ASN A 44 -12.07 11.80 7.05
N GLY A 45 -12.01 11.59 5.72
CA GLY A 45 -11.89 10.27 5.10
C GLY A 45 -10.51 10.08 4.45
N ALA A 46 -10.06 8.84 4.37
CA ALA A 46 -8.86 8.46 3.63
C ALA A 46 -9.14 8.10 2.16
N ASN A 47 -10.37 8.29 1.67
CA ASN A 47 -10.71 8.12 0.27
C ASN A 47 -10.11 9.25 -0.56
N CYS A 48 -9.36 8.89 -1.60
CA CYS A 48 -8.62 9.84 -2.42
C CYS A 48 -9.34 10.08 -3.75
N GLY A 49 -9.57 11.35 -4.08
CA GLY A 49 -10.05 11.75 -5.40
C GLY A 49 -8.96 11.64 -6.46
N GLN A 50 -9.34 11.81 -7.73
CA GLN A 50 -8.43 11.84 -8.89
C GLN A 50 -7.64 10.55 -9.09
N PRO A 51 -8.31 9.38 -9.17
CA PRO A 51 -7.66 8.09 -9.37
C PRO A 51 -6.82 8.02 -10.65
N GLU A 52 -7.09 8.88 -11.63
CA GLU A 52 -6.29 9.04 -12.85
C GLU A 52 -4.87 9.53 -12.58
N LEU A 53 -4.60 10.11 -11.41
CA LEU A 53 -3.28 10.55 -10.97
C LEU A 53 -2.59 9.57 -10.01
N SER A 54 -3.22 8.42 -9.72
CA SER A 54 -2.69 7.44 -8.78
C SER A 54 -1.85 6.37 -9.47
N PRO A 55 -0.75 5.91 -8.86
CA PRO A 55 -0.07 4.68 -9.28
C PRO A 55 -0.80 3.40 -8.87
N VAL A 56 -1.87 3.49 -8.04
CA VAL A 56 -2.61 2.33 -7.54
C VAL A 56 -3.79 2.04 -8.46
N ILE A 57 -3.73 0.90 -9.13
CA ILE A 57 -4.63 0.51 -10.22
C ILE A 57 -5.65 -0.51 -9.73
N LEU A 58 -6.93 -0.28 -10.05
CA LEU A 58 -7.99 -1.30 -9.90
C LEU A 58 -7.76 -2.41 -10.91
N LEU A 59 -7.79 -3.66 -10.46
CA LEU A 59 -7.76 -4.83 -11.33
C LEU A 59 -9.07 -5.60 -11.20
N ASN A 60 -9.74 -5.78 -12.34
CA ASN A 60 -10.90 -6.66 -12.45
C ASN A 60 -10.46 -7.95 -13.12
N VAL A 61 -10.43 -9.05 -12.36
CA VAL A 61 -9.91 -10.36 -12.77
C VAL A 61 -11.08 -11.28 -13.05
N ILE A 62 -11.14 -11.80 -14.27
CA ILE A 62 -12.27 -12.61 -14.75
C ILE A 62 -11.79 -14.04 -14.98
N SER A 63 -12.46 -15.00 -14.36
CA SER A 63 -12.21 -16.43 -14.55
C SER A 63 -12.81 -16.95 -15.87
N GLY A 64 -12.32 -18.09 -16.33
CA GLY A 64 -12.90 -18.78 -17.50
C GLY A 64 -14.35 -19.24 -17.29
N SER A 65 -14.80 -19.39 -16.06
CA SER A 65 -16.19 -19.68 -15.69
C SER A 65 -17.11 -18.46 -15.64
N GLY A 66 -16.57 -17.24 -15.88
CA GLY A 66 -17.32 -15.99 -15.89
C GLY A 66 -17.40 -15.26 -14.54
N GLY A 67 -16.85 -15.83 -13.46
CA GLY A 67 -16.73 -15.14 -12.18
C GLY A 67 -15.76 -13.96 -12.26
N ALA A 68 -16.04 -12.88 -11.53
CA ALA A 68 -15.17 -11.71 -11.45
C ALA A 68 -14.71 -11.47 -10.01
N THR A 69 -13.45 -11.06 -9.85
CA THR A 69 -12.86 -10.69 -8.57
C THR A 69 -12.18 -9.34 -8.71
N VAL A 70 -12.30 -8.49 -7.69
CA VAL A 70 -11.60 -7.21 -7.60
C VAL A 70 -10.29 -7.41 -6.84
N CYS A 71 -9.21 -6.88 -7.40
CA CYS A 71 -7.91 -6.73 -6.78
C CYS A 71 -7.37 -5.33 -7.03
N SER A 72 -6.32 -5.00 -6.32
CA SER A 72 -5.52 -3.81 -6.52
C SER A 72 -4.16 -4.16 -7.14
N GLY A 73 -3.46 -3.18 -7.66
CA GLY A 73 -2.10 -3.34 -8.13
C GLY A 73 -1.38 -2.00 -8.13
N THR A 74 -0.08 -2.04 -8.34
CA THR A 74 0.77 -0.84 -8.40
C THR A 74 1.41 -0.73 -9.77
N LEU A 75 1.23 0.40 -10.44
CA LEU A 75 1.92 0.70 -11.68
C LEU A 75 3.39 1.01 -11.37
N ILE A 76 4.27 0.04 -11.60
CA ILE A 76 5.72 0.15 -11.32
C ILE A 76 6.53 0.58 -12.55
N ALA A 77 5.97 0.45 -13.73
CA ALA A 77 6.46 0.98 -14.99
C ALA A 77 5.25 1.36 -15.87
N PRO A 78 5.40 2.13 -16.95
CA PRO A 78 4.27 2.69 -17.70
C PRO A 78 3.19 1.67 -18.10
N ASN A 79 3.56 0.41 -18.33
CA ASN A 79 2.64 -0.66 -18.72
C ASN A 79 2.79 -1.93 -17.87
N LYS A 80 3.41 -1.85 -16.67
CA LYS A 80 3.60 -2.97 -15.76
C LYS A 80 2.91 -2.70 -14.44
N VAL A 81 1.95 -3.53 -14.10
CA VAL A 81 1.23 -3.47 -12.82
C VAL A 81 1.68 -4.64 -11.94
N LEU A 82 2.33 -4.33 -10.83
CA LEU A 82 2.67 -5.29 -9.79
C LEU A 82 1.42 -5.59 -8.97
N THR A 83 1.13 -6.86 -8.72
CA THR A 83 -0.02 -7.32 -7.94
C THR A 83 0.30 -8.65 -7.25
N ALA A 84 -0.66 -9.22 -6.55
CA ALA A 84 -0.52 -10.51 -5.88
C ALA A 84 -0.78 -11.69 -6.86
N ALA A 85 -0.07 -12.80 -6.66
CA ALA A 85 -0.26 -14.01 -7.44
C ALA A 85 -1.66 -14.62 -7.24
N HIS A 86 -2.19 -14.57 -5.99
CA HIS A 86 -3.51 -15.10 -5.68
C HIS A 86 -4.65 -14.35 -6.40
N CYS A 87 -4.40 -13.13 -6.87
CA CYS A 87 -5.33 -12.39 -7.73
C CYS A 87 -5.48 -13.01 -9.13
N LEU A 88 -4.50 -13.78 -9.57
CA LEU A 88 -4.43 -14.36 -10.91
C LEU A 88 -4.39 -15.89 -10.85
N PRO A 89 -5.41 -16.55 -10.28
CA PRO A 89 -5.45 -17.99 -10.13
C PRO A 89 -5.43 -18.69 -11.49
N ALA A 90 -5.06 -19.98 -11.49
CA ALA A 90 -5.22 -20.83 -12.67
C ALA A 90 -6.65 -20.77 -13.21
N GLY A 91 -6.79 -20.60 -14.52
CA GLY A 91 -8.11 -20.40 -15.15
C GLY A 91 -8.55 -18.93 -15.27
N THR A 92 -7.70 -17.95 -14.87
CA THR A 92 -7.91 -16.56 -15.23
C THR A 92 -7.96 -16.40 -16.75
N SER A 93 -9.06 -15.85 -17.26
CA SER A 93 -9.27 -15.67 -18.71
C SER A 93 -9.02 -14.25 -19.18
N ARG A 94 -9.17 -13.26 -18.28
CA ARG A 94 -9.04 -11.86 -18.60
C ARG A 94 -8.72 -11.04 -17.35
N VAL A 95 -7.86 -10.05 -17.52
CA VAL A 95 -7.56 -9.01 -16.53
C VAL A 95 -7.82 -7.66 -17.16
N LEU A 96 -8.59 -6.81 -16.47
CA LEU A 96 -8.88 -5.43 -16.87
C LEU A 96 -8.28 -4.49 -15.83
N ALA A 97 -7.41 -3.59 -16.27
CA ALA A 97 -6.94 -2.48 -15.46
C ALA A 97 -7.91 -1.30 -15.63
N GLY A 98 -8.42 -0.76 -14.53
CA GLY A 98 -9.30 0.39 -14.53
C GLY A 98 -8.49 1.66 -14.85
N LEU A 99 -8.90 2.38 -15.88
CA LEU A 99 -8.38 3.69 -16.24
C LEU A 99 -9.50 4.72 -16.07
N TRP A 100 -9.28 5.71 -15.24
CA TRP A 100 -10.18 6.84 -15.03
C TRP A 100 -9.81 7.99 -15.94
N GLY A 101 -10.81 8.57 -16.59
CA GLY A 101 -10.70 9.84 -17.25
C GLY A 101 -10.92 11.00 -16.28
N THR A 102 -10.43 12.18 -16.62
CA THR A 102 -10.64 13.41 -15.84
C THR A 102 -12.12 13.84 -15.76
N ASP A 103 -12.95 13.30 -16.63
CA ASP A 103 -14.41 13.48 -16.65
C ASP A 103 -15.17 12.45 -15.80
N GLY A 104 -14.45 11.57 -15.08
CA GLY A 104 -15.01 10.50 -14.26
C GLY A 104 -15.41 9.24 -15.02
N THR A 105 -15.17 9.18 -16.32
CA THR A 105 -15.39 7.93 -17.08
C THR A 105 -14.39 6.86 -16.66
N VAL A 106 -14.82 5.60 -16.67
CA VAL A 106 -13.96 4.45 -16.35
C VAL A 106 -13.91 3.50 -17.53
N VAL A 107 -12.70 3.20 -17.99
CA VAL A 107 -12.46 2.26 -19.08
C VAL A 107 -11.59 1.10 -18.59
N GLY A 108 -12.01 -0.13 -18.85
CA GLY A 108 -11.21 -1.32 -18.58
C GLY A 108 -10.18 -1.57 -19.70
N ILE A 109 -8.91 -1.41 -19.39
CA ILE A 109 -7.82 -1.75 -20.32
C ILE A 109 -7.49 -3.24 -20.14
N ARG A 110 -7.75 -4.03 -21.18
CA ARG A 110 -7.45 -5.46 -21.17
C ARG A 110 -5.93 -5.67 -21.17
N ALA A 111 -5.43 -6.45 -20.20
CA ALA A 111 -4.04 -6.87 -20.17
C ALA A 111 -3.66 -7.70 -21.40
N SER A 112 -2.44 -7.53 -21.89
CA SER A 112 -1.86 -8.33 -22.98
C SER A 112 -1.41 -9.70 -22.46
N SER A 113 -0.87 -9.72 -21.24
CA SER A 113 -0.39 -10.93 -20.58
C SER A 113 -0.19 -10.65 -19.09
N TRP A 114 0.14 -11.70 -18.36
CA TRP A 114 0.60 -11.61 -16.96
C TRP A 114 1.56 -12.76 -16.66
N ALA A 115 2.40 -12.55 -15.67
CA ALA A 115 3.29 -13.56 -15.11
C ALA A 115 3.02 -13.69 -13.60
N VAL A 116 2.81 -14.90 -13.15
CA VAL A 116 2.71 -15.26 -11.73
C VAL A 116 4.07 -15.78 -11.28
N HIS A 117 4.48 -15.45 -10.05
CA HIS A 117 5.75 -15.93 -9.50
C HIS A 117 5.81 -17.48 -9.59
N PRO A 118 6.83 -18.08 -10.23
CA PRO A 118 6.85 -19.52 -10.50
C PRO A 118 6.89 -20.39 -9.24
N GLN A 119 7.32 -19.82 -8.12
CA GLN A 119 7.35 -20.49 -6.81
C GLN A 119 6.24 -19.98 -5.88
N TYR A 120 5.16 -19.40 -6.44
CA TYR A 120 4.00 -19.05 -5.64
C TYR A 120 3.40 -20.29 -5.00
N GLN A 121 3.15 -20.24 -3.71
CA GLN A 121 2.53 -21.33 -2.94
C GLN A 121 1.43 -20.79 -2.04
N ARG A 122 0.29 -21.48 -2.07
CA ARG A 122 -0.81 -21.21 -1.17
C ARG A 122 -0.72 -22.17 0.02
N GLY A 123 -0.13 -21.71 1.12
CA GLY A 123 -0.14 -22.41 2.40
C GLY A 123 -1.47 -22.28 3.14
N ALA A 124 -1.62 -22.98 4.26
CA ALA A 124 -2.84 -22.94 5.07
C ALA A 124 -3.06 -21.57 5.73
N SER A 125 -2.00 -20.87 6.09
CA SER A 125 -2.07 -19.59 6.82
C SER A 125 -1.24 -18.47 6.20
N VAL A 126 -0.32 -18.77 5.30
CA VAL A 126 0.57 -17.80 4.66
C VAL A 126 0.71 -18.13 3.19
N LEU A 127 0.67 -17.12 2.35
CA LEU A 127 0.99 -17.22 0.94
C LEU A 127 2.48 -16.90 0.76
N VAL A 128 3.21 -17.76 0.04
CA VAL A 128 4.65 -17.59 -0.18
C VAL A 128 4.87 -17.16 -1.62
N ASN A 129 5.75 -16.17 -1.83
CA ASN A 129 6.02 -15.58 -3.15
C ASN A 129 4.74 -15.13 -3.86
N ASP A 130 3.82 -14.53 -3.12
CA ASP A 130 2.53 -14.09 -3.65
C ASP A 130 2.69 -12.77 -4.42
N ALA A 131 3.29 -12.87 -5.59
CA ALA A 131 3.60 -11.76 -6.48
C ALA A 131 3.28 -12.12 -7.93
N ALA A 132 2.78 -11.16 -8.68
CA ALA A 132 2.54 -11.26 -10.11
C ALA A 132 2.73 -9.89 -10.78
N VAL A 133 3.02 -9.90 -12.08
CA VAL A 133 3.11 -8.70 -12.90
C VAL A 133 2.14 -8.82 -14.07
N VAL A 134 1.24 -7.86 -14.19
CA VAL A 134 0.31 -7.71 -15.32
C VAL A 134 0.93 -6.77 -16.34
N VAL A 135 0.91 -7.17 -17.61
CA VAL A 135 1.42 -6.39 -18.74
C VAL A 135 0.26 -5.78 -19.52
N LEU A 136 0.24 -4.47 -19.62
CA LEU A 136 -0.76 -3.75 -20.39
C LEU A 136 -0.29 -3.54 -21.84
N PRO A 137 -1.22 -3.43 -22.82
CA PRO A 137 -0.87 -3.28 -24.23
C PRO A 137 -0.18 -1.96 -24.56
N ARG A 138 -0.31 -0.97 -23.66
CA ARG A 138 0.28 0.37 -23.76
C ARG A 138 0.52 0.96 -22.39
N GLY A 139 1.37 1.98 -22.30
CA GLY A 139 1.54 2.75 -21.07
C GLY A 139 0.26 3.46 -20.67
N LEU A 140 0.02 3.55 -19.37
CA LEU A 140 -1.01 4.40 -18.77
C LEU A 140 -0.46 5.81 -18.52
N PRO A 141 -1.31 6.84 -18.52
CA PRO A 141 -0.91 8.20 -18.19
C PRO A 141 -0.64 8.38 -16.68
N ASN A 142 -1.05 7.42 -15.86
CA ASN A 142 -0.85 7.44 -14.40
C ASN A 142 0.64 7.49 -14.04
N PRO A 143 1.02 8.13 -12.92
CA PRO A 143 2.37 8.07 -12.39
C PRO A 143 2.75 6.62 -12.03
N THR A 144 4.04 6.35 -11.95
CA THR A 144 4.57 5.07 -11.49
C THR A 144 5.13 5.20 -10.07
N MET A 145 5.06 4.12 -9.31
CA MET A 145 5.72 3.99 -8.01
C MET A 145 6.92 3.07 -8.15
N GLY A 146 8.07 3.46 -7.63
CA GLY A 146 9.27 2.62 -7.66
C GLY A 146 9.19 1.45 -6.67
N VAL A 147 10.17 0.56 -6.74
CA VAL A 147 10.36 -0.53 -5.77
C VAL A 147 11.54 -0.17 -4.86
N LEU A 148 11.29 -0.13 -3.55
CA LEU A 148 12.31 0.23 -2.57
C LEU A 148 13.18 -0.99 -2.25
N VAL A 149 14.47 -0.90 -2.56
CA VAL A 149 15.45 -1.97 -2.35
C VAL A 149 16.69 -1.55 -1.56
N SER A 150 16.92 -0.24 -1.40
CA SER A 150 18.13 0.29 -0.76
C SER A 150 18.07 0.29 0.77
N GLU A 151 16.88 0.22 1.33
CA GLU A 151 16.65 0.22 2.77
C GLU A 151 15.71 -0.91 3.16
N ALA A 152 16.21 -1.89 3.90
CA ALA A 152 15.43 -3.02 4.36
C ALA A 152 14.29 -2.57 5.28
N SER A 153 13.14 -3.23 5.14
CA SER A 153 12.03 -3.06 6.08
C SER A 153 12.39 -3.66 7.44
N ALA A 154 11.92 -3.01 8.52
CA ALA A 154 12.13 -3.47 9.88
C ALA A 154 10.86 -3.24 10.73
N PRO A 155 10.65 -4.04 11.81
CA PRO A 155 9.60 -3.75 12.78
C PRO A 155 9.74 -2.35 13.36
N GLY A 156 8.61 -1.69 13.63
CA GLY A 156 8.55 -0.31 14.10
C GLY A 156 8.53 0.74 13.00
N GLN A 157 8.84 0.38 11.75
CA GLN A 157 8.77 1.32 10.63
C GLN A 157 7.33 1.55 10.18
N SER A 158 7.03 2.81 9.88
CA SER A 158 5.75 3.23 9.33
C SER A 158 5.67 2.95 7.83
N VAL A 159 4.49 2.52 7.38
CA VAL A 159 4.16 2.30 5.98
C VAL A 159 2.83 2.94 5.64
N PHE A 160 2.68 3.38 4.41
CA PHE A 160 1.38 3.63 3.82
C PHE A 160 0.89 2.35 3.14
N VAL A 161 -0.42 2.14 3.16
CA VAL A 161 -1.10 1.03 2.47
C VAL A 161 -2.19 1.61 1.58
N SER A 162 -2.40 1.06 0.40
CA SER A 162 -3.39 1.60 -0.51
C SER A 162 -4.04 0.53 -1.38
N GLY A 163 -5.31 0.75 -1.72
CA GLY A 163 -6.02 -0.14 -2.59
C GLY A 163 -7.44 0.34 -2.91
N TRP A 164 -8.19 -0.54 -3.56
CA TRP A 164 -9.56 -0.36 -4.01
C TRP A 164 -10.53 -1.29 -3.28
N GLY A 165 -10.22 -1.59 -2.01
CA GLY A 165 -10.95 -2.59 -1.25
C GLY A 165 -12.26 -2.12 -0.64
N ALA A 166 -12.88 -3.05 0.05
CA ALA A 166 -14.08 -2.81 0.85
C ALA A 166 -13.77 -1.83 2.01
N PRO A 167 -14.80 -1.10 2.48
CA PRO A 167 -16.23 -1.25 2.15
C PRO A 167 -16.68 -0.49 0.89
N GLY A 168 -15.93 0.53 0.44
CA GLY A 168 -16.41 1.45 -0.60
C GLY A 168 -16.02 1.05 -2.02
N PHE A 169 -15.03 0.18 -2.20
CA PHE A 169 -14.38 -0.07 -3.50
C PHE A 169 -13.95 1.23 -4.19
N GLU A 170 -13.48 2.17 -3.40
CA GLU A 170 -12.90 3.44 -3.80
C GLU A 170 -11.41 3.44 -3.49
N LEU A 171 -10.64 4.24 -4.23
CA LEU A 171 -9.22 4.40 -3.92
C LEU A 171 -9.03 4.99 -2.53
N ALA A 172 -8.42 4.21 -1.66
CA ALA A 172 -8.12 4.62 -0.29
C ALA A 172 -6.63 4.48 0.02
N VAL A 173 -6.18 5.30 0.97
CA VAL A 173 -4.83 5.24 1.53
C VAL A 173 -4.95 5.15 3.04
N GLY A 174 -4.23 4.21 3.61
CA GLY A 174 -4.10 4.01 5.04
C GLY A 174 -2.66 4.17 5.51
N TYR A 175 -2.49 4.15 6.83
CA TYR A 175 -1.21 4.24 7.51
C TYR A 175 -1.12 3.14 8.56
N ALA A 176 -0.01 2.44 8.58
CA ALA A 176 0.24 1.34 9.51
C ALA A 176 1.70 1.34 9.98
N ARG A 177 1.96 0.60 11.04
CA ARG A 177 3.29 0.37 11.58
C ARG A 177 3.62 -1.12 11.52
N LEU A 178 4.72 -1.48 10.87
CA LEU A 178 5.15 -2.86 10.77
C LEU A 178 5.49 -3.43 12.15
N THR A 179 4.94 -4.59 12.46
CA THR A 179 5.28 -5.36 13.66
C THR A 179 6.02 -6.66 13.34
N LYS A 180 5.93 -7.09 12.08
CA LYS A 180 6.54 -8.33 11.57
C LYS A 180 7.26 -8.06 10.26
N VAL A 181 8.51 -8.54 10.18
CA VAL A 181 9.30 -8.55 8.96
C VAL A 181 10.12 -9.84 8.93
N ASN A 182 9.99 -10.59 7.84
CA ASN A 182 10.80 -11.79 7.58
C ASN A 182 11.02 -11.93 6.07
N ASP A 183 11.69 -13.01 5.65
CA ASP A 183 12.05 -13.24 4.24
C ASP A 183 10.84 -13.38 3.31
N THR A 184 9.67 -13.77 3.82
CA THR A 184 8.47 -14.00 3.00
C THR A 184 7.47 -12.87 3.09
N SER A 185 7.38 -12.19 4.24
CA SER A 185 6.33 -11.21 4.51
C SER A 185 6.81 -10.03 5.35
N VAL A 186 6.17 -8.90 5.14
CA VAL A 186 6.07 -7.79 6.07
C VAL A 186 4.62 -7.67 6.52
N GLY A 187 4.36 -7.19 7.73
CA GLY A 187 2.99 -7.11 8.22
C GLY A 187 2.84 -6.43 9.56
N TYR A 188 1.59 -6.33 9.99
CA TYR A 188 1.23 -5.76 11.29
C TYR A 188 -0.06 -6.39 11.81
N VAL A 189 -0.30 -6.26 13.12
CA VAL A 189 -1.59 -6.57 13.74
C VAL A 189 -2.39 -5.27 13.82
N TYR A 190 -3.61 -5.31 13.30
CA TYR A 190 -4.53 -4.18 13.38
C TYR A 190 -5.24 -4.14 14.74
N GLU A 191 -4.94 -3.14 15.55
CA GLU A 191 -5.47 -2.95 16.90
C GLU A 191 -6.70 -2.02 16.95
N GLY A 192 -7.28 -1.68 15.79
CA GLY A 192 -8.43 -0.75 15.71
C GLY A 192 -8.06 0.73 15.74
N LYS A 193 -6.76 1.08 15.77
CA LYS A 193 -6.29 2.48 15.90
C LYS A 193 -5.76 3.09 14.62
N LEU A 194 -4.97 2.33 13.87
CA LEU A 194 -4.40 2.75 12.58
C LEU A 194 -5.30 2.29 11.43
N SER A 195 -4.74 2.12 10.24
CA SER A 195 -5.51 1.63 9.09
C SER A 195 -5.30 0.13 8.90
N ASN A 196 -6.29 -0.52 8.27
CA ASN A 196 -6.17 -1.91 7.83
C ASN A 196 -6.54 -2.05 6.37
N THR A 197 -6.08 -3.14 5.73
CA THR A 197 -6.49 -3.53 4.39
C THR A 197 -7.57 -4.61 4.45
N CYS A 198 -8.40 -4.69 3.42
CA CYS A 198 -9.53 -5.60 3.37
C CYS A 198 -9.74 -6.22 1.98
N ASN A 199 -10.83 -6.93 1.79
CA ASN A 199 -11.20 -7.56 0.53
C ASN A 199 -11.21 -6.55 -0.62
N GLY A 200 -10.43 -6.81 -1.68
CA GLY A 200 -10.23 -5.92 -2.82
C GLY A 200 -8.93 -5.12 -2.78
N ASP A 201 -8.30 -4.93 -1.59
CA ASP A 201 -6.97 -4.35 -1.47
C ASP A 201 -5.86 -5.33 -1.85
N SER A 202 -6.16 -6.61 -1.97
CA SER A 202 -5.27 -7.67 -2.45
C SER A 202 -4.45 -7.22 -3.66
N GLY A 203 -3.13 -7.33 -3.58
CA GLY A 203 -2.21 -6.90 -4.64
C GLY A 203 -1.83 -5.41 -4.62
N GLY A 204 -2.51 -4.59 -3.83
CA GLY A 204 -2.15 -3.19 -3.59
C GLY A 204 -0.84 -3.04 -2.81
N PRO A 205 -0.22 -1.85 -2.80
CA PRO A 205 1.07 -1.64 -2.17
C PRO A 205 0.98 -1.40 -0.66
N ALA A 206 1.95 -1.96 0.09
CA ALA A 206 2.53 -1.30 1.24
C ALA A 206 3.79 -0.57 0.75
N TYR A 207 3.94 0.73 1.08
CA TYR A 207 5.02 1.56 0.54
C TYR A 207 5.55 2.56 1.57
N ARG A 208 6.76 3.03 1.32
CA ARG A 208 7.44 4.04 2.15
C ARG A 208 7.91 5.20 1.28
N ALA A 209 7.98 6.38 1.89
CA ALA A 209 8.58 7.55 1.25
C ALA A 209 10.01 7.73 1.79
N ILE A 210 11.00 7.72 0.90
CA ILE A 210 12.41 7.94 1.22
C ILE A 210 13.00 8.94 0.24
N GLY A 211 13.59 10.02 0.76
CA GLY A 211 14.17 11.07 -0.07
C GLY A 211 13.19 11.71 -1.05
N GLY A 212 11.90 11.81 -0.69
CA GLY A 212 10.85 12.35 -1.55
C GLY A 212 10.35 11.38 -2.64
N ARG A 213 10.83 10.13 -2.65
CA ARG A 213 10.40 9.07 -3.59
C ARG A 213 9.59 8.03 -2.85
N GLN A 214 8.54 7.54 -3.48
CA GLN A 214 7.71 6.47 -2.95
C GLN A 214 8.16 5.13 -3.52
N GLY A 215 8.31 4.14 -2.64
CA GLY A 215 8.73 2.81 -3.03
C GLY A 215 7.94 1.70 -2.35
N VAL A 216 7.48 0.76 -3.17
CA VAL A 216 6.79 -0.45 -2.71
C VAL A 216 7.76 -1.28 -1.86
N VAL A 217 7.32 -1.69 -0.67
CA VAL A 217 8.03 -2.63 0.22
C VAL A 217 7.26 -3.93 0.41
N GLY A 218 5.94 -3.92 0.14
CA GLY A 218 5.08 -5.09 0.27
C GLY A 218 3.92 -5.09 -0.72
N ILE A 219 3.38 -6.27 -1.01
CA ILE A 219 2.19 -6.50 -1.82
C ILE A 219 1.12 -7.09 -0.92
N THR A 220 -0.04 -6.47 -0.80
CA THR A 220 -1.16 -6.96 0.04
C THR A 220 -1.52 -8.39 -0.34
N SER A 221 -1.43 -9.31 0.62
CA SER A 221 -1.50 -10.74 0.38
C SER A 221 -2.61 -11.43 1.15
N SER A 222 -2.65 -11.32 2.47
CA SER A 222 -3.66 -11.99 3.29
C SER A 222 -3.90 -11.27 4.62
N GLY A 223 -5.08 -11.50 5.21
CA GLY A 223 -5.42 -11.19 6.58
C GLY A 223 -5.90 -12.43 7.31
N THR A 224 -5.93 -12.39 8.62
CA THR A 224 -6.35 -13.51 9.48
C THR A 224 -7.80 -13.40 9.94
N VAL A 225 -8.40 -12.21 9.85
CA VAL A 225 -9.78 -11.92 10.27
C VAL A 225 -10.63 -11.55 9.06
N ALA A 226 -11.71 -12.28 8.82
CA ALA A 226 -12.50 -12.20 7.60
C ALA A 226 -13.19 -10.83 7.37
N ASP A 227 -13.53 -10.12 8.43
CA ASP A 227 -14.14 -8.78 8.39
C ASP A 227 -13.10 -7.65 8.51
N CYS A 228 -11.80 -8.00 8.49
CA CYS A 228 -10.69 -7.07 8.59
C CYS A 228 -10.70 -6.22 9.88
N GLY A 229 -11.37 -6.71 10.91
CA GLY A 229 -11.56 -6.04 12.20
C GLY A 229 -10.32 -6.09 13.09
N ALA A 230 -10.44 -5.52 14.29
CA ALA A 230 -9.36 -5.52 15.27
C ALA A 230 -8.88 -6.95 15.60
N GLY A 231 -7.57 -7.13 15.69
CA GLY A 231 -6.91 -8.43 15.84
C GLY A 231 -6.50 -9.06 14.50
N ASP A 232 -6.86 -8.45 13.35
CA ASP A 232 -6.39 -8.93 12.06
C ASP A 232 -4.88 -8.77 11.92
N GLU A 233 -4.18 -9.86 11.56
CA GLU A 233 -2.79 -9.80 11.12
C GLU A 233 -2.79 -9.60 9.60
N SER A 234 -2.58 -8.37 9.17
CA SER A 234 -2.43 -8.02 7.76
C SER A 234 -1.02 -8.34 7.28
N LEU A 235 -0.93 -9.22 6.29
CA LEU A 235 0.33 -9.71 5.71
C LEU A 235 0.49 -9.26 4.27
N TYR A 236 1.69 -8.80 3.96
CA TYR A 236 2.13 -8.36 2.63
C TYR A 236 3.31 -9.21 2.20
N THR A 237 3.33 -9.61 0.94
CA THR A 237 4.51 -10.28 0.36
C THR A 237 5.69 -9.32 0.39
N ASN A 238 6.80 -9.72 1.01
CA ASN A 238 8.01 -8.91 1.11
C ASN A 238 8.67 -8.77 -0.27
N VAL A 239 8.58 -7.60 -0.91
CA VAL A 239 9.19 -7.37 -2.23
C VAL A 239 10.71 -7.31 -2.18
N GLN A 240 11.30 -7.11 -1.00
CA GLN A 240 12.74 -7.03 -0.79
C GLN A 240 13.39 -8.41 -0.63
N SER A 241 12.59 -9.48 -0.52
CA SER A 241 13.13 -10.84 -0.50
C SER A 241 13.80 -11.19 -1.83
N PRO A 242 14.93 -11.91 -1.83
CA PRO A 242 15.66 -12.25 -3.06
C PRO A 242 14.80 -12.93 -4.12
N SER A 243 13.90 -13.82 -3.73
CA SER A 243 13.01 -14.53 -4.67
C SER A 243 12.06 -13.54 -5.37
N VAL A 244 11.39 -12.70 -4.62
CA VAL A 244 10.37 -11.78 -5.15
C VAL A 244 11.01 -10.63 -5.95
N ILE A 245 12.08 -10.02 -5.43
CA ILE A 245 12.73 -8.91 -6.15
C ILE A 245 13.36 -9.35 -7.47
N ASN A 246 13.95 -10.56 -7.53
CA ASN A 246 14.49 -11.09 -8.77
C ASN A 246 13.39 -11.38 -9.79
N PHE A 247 12.24 -11.89 -9.34
CA PHE A 247 11.07 -12.07 -10.20
C PHE A 247 10.57 -10.71 -10.74
N ILE A 248 10.40 -9.70 -9.87
CA ILE A 248 9.93 -8.37 -10.29
C ILE A 248 10.90 -7.76 -11.32
N ARG A 249 12.21 -7.82 -11.06
CA ARG A 249 13.24 -7.31 -12.00
C ARG A 249 13.21 -8.03 -13.35
N ALA A 250 12.97 -9.32 -13.36
CA ALA A 250 12.86 -10.09 -14.61
C ALA A 250 11.61 -9.70 -15.43
N GLN A 251 10.48 -9.35 -14.76
CA GLN A 251 9.23 -9.01 -15.44
C GLN A 251 9.09 -7.51 -15.76
N ALA A 252 9.78 -6.64 -15.03
CA ALA A 252 9.73 -5.19 -15.18
C ALA A 252 11.11 -4.56 -14.99
N PRO A 253 12.10 -4.88 -15.86
CA PRO A 253 13.46 -4.34 -15.76
C PRO A 253 13.49 -2.80 -15.88
N GLU A 254 12.50 -2.20 -16.52
CA GLU A 254 12.33 -0.75 -16.70
C GLU A 254 11.76 -0.03 -15.47
N ALA A 255 11.32 -0.74 -14.43
CA ALA A 255 10.82 -0.13 -13.20
C ALA A 255 11.96 0.60 -12.44
N ALA A 256 11.60 1.62 -11.68
CA ALA A 256 12.56 2.30 -10.82
C ALA A 256 12.84 1.47 -9.56
N TYR A 257 14.10 1.11 -9.36
CA TYR A 257 14.59 0.43 -8.15
C TYR A 257 15.53 1.39 -7.39
N PHE A 258 15.31 1.63 -6.11
CA PHE A 258 16.12 2.58 -5.34
C PHE A 258 16.17 2.25 -3.84
#